data_157fbde3e76454287c2a9daadfcb03ed
#
_entry.id   157fbde3e76454287c2a9daadfcb03ed
#
_cell.length_a   1.000
_cell.length_b   1.000
_cell.length_c   1.000
_cell.angle_alpha   90.00
_cell.angle_beta   90.00
_cell.angle_gamma   90.00
#
_symmetry.space_group_name_H-M   'P 1'
#
loop_
_entity.id
_entity.type
_entity.pdbx_description
1 polymer ?
#
loop_
_entity_poly.entity_id
_entity_poly.type
_entity_poly.pdbx_seq_one_letter_code
_entity_poly.pdbx_strand_id
1 'polypeptide(L)'
;MKKTFLLLFACLSYVLGMAQYGTQLENRGFESWANFGSSSNTNEPVHWHSGMSASGTFSGFLSQQIEPSNQVRPGSSGTKSVKMWPKSVMGVTANGNLTCGRMNAGSMSASGSSNYNYTDRSDSRFNTPINTIPDSLTVWVCFRCASATQNARARAMVHGDADFREVANGTFDPADKLVATASVSFHRTSEANGNYIWRRLSVPFVQNGPCNDPRYILFTITTNEIPGEGGTSDDMYVDDVLLIYNPSINMGALDKDHYQMGESLNIPFTLEGSMSPENLGAAANQVIAQLSNANGSFSNPIELGRITTNSSGSLSVCIPTGIDVGNGYRIRLVTTNYPMISEDNGIDLSIIASNTEIAENDFNEAILGVEMFDLSGRQVVDNNLAPGIYVARYRKGNNFTVRKFLKQ
;
A
#
# COMPACT_ATOMS: atom_id res chain seq x y z
N MET A 1 -51.83 -30.73 -9.75
CA MET A 1 -51.38 -29.39 -9.26
C MET A 1 -49.87 -29.49 -8.97
N LYS A 2 -49.05 -29.06 -9.93
CA LYS A 2 -47.58 -29.00 -9.75
C LYS A 2 -47.23 -27.64 -9.23
N LYS A 3 -46.67 -27.57 -8.02
CA LYS A 3 -46.14 -26.36 -7.43
C LYS A 3 -44.72 -26.13 -7.94
N THR A 4 -44.57 -25.15 -8.80
CA THR A 4 -43.28 -24.67 -9.29
C THR A 4 -42.67 -23.78 -8.19
N PHE A 5 -41.57 -24.21 -7.59
CA PHE A 5 -40.76 -23.39 -6.66
C PHE A 5 -39.88 -22.50 -7.51
N LEU A 6 -40.15 -21.20 -7.48
CA LEU A 6 -39.31 -20.16 -8.08
C LEU A 6 -38.19 -19.83 -7.10
N LEU A 7 -36.96 -20.33 -7.38
CA LEU A 7 -35.76 -19.93 -6.64
C LEU A 7 -35.34 -18.55 -7.10
N LEU A 8 -35.58 -17.54 -6.27
CA LEU A 8 -35.07 -16.18 -6.48
C LEU A 8 -33.60 -16.19 -6.10
N PHE A 9 -32.70 -16.23 -7.08
CA PHE A 9 -31.27 -15.99 -6.89
C PHE A 9 -31.10 -14.47 -6.69
N ALA A 10 -31.03 -14.05 -5.44
CA ALA A 10 -30.53 -12.72 -5.09
C ALA A 10 -29.02 -12.71 -5.35
N CYS A 11 -28.61 -12.21 -6.53
CA CYS A 11 -27.24 -11.78 -6.76
C CYS A 11 -26.94 -10.62 -5.79
N LEU A 12 -26.43 -10.93 -4.61
CA LEU A 12 -25.78 -9.97 -3.76
C LEU A 12 -24.48 -9.58 -4.45
N SER A 13 -24.53 -8.54 -5.30
CA SER A 13 -23.34 -7.84 -5.77
C SER A 13 -22.66 -7.22 -4.54
N TYR A 14 -21.75 -7.96 -3.93
CA TYR A 14 -20.72 -7.38 -3.08
C TYR A 14 -19.93 -6.42 -3.96
N VAL A 15 -20.30 -5.15 -3.96
CA VAL A 15 -19.36 -4.08 -4.24
C VAL A 15 -18.39 -4.16 -3.07
N LEU A 16 -17.33 -4.95 -3.24
CA LEU A 16 -16.11 -4.80 -2.46
C LEU A 16 -15.65 -3.38 -2.72
N GLY A 17 -16.04 -2.46 -1.83
CA GLY A 17 -15.37 -1.18 -1.75
C GLY A 17 -13.90 -1.54 -1.58
N MET A 18 -13.12 -1.29 -2.62
CA MET A 18 -11.66 -1.42 -2.57
C MET A 18 -11.23 -0.56 -1.40
N ALA A 19 -10.92 -1.19 -0.28
CA ALA A 19 -10.34 -0.49 0.85
C ALA A 19 -9.11 0.22 0.29
N GLN A 20 -9.11 1.53 0.36
CA GLN A 20 -8.04 2.34 -0.22
C GLN A 20 -6.83 2.18 0.69
N TYR A 21 -5.82 1.57 0.12
CA TYR A 21 -4.64 1.11 0.81
C TYR A 21 -3.71 2.29 1.17
N GLY A 22 -3.20 2.33 2.40
CA GLY A 22 -2.33 3.36 2.93
C GLY A 22 -3.05 4.44 3.75
N THR A 23 -2.28 5.24 4.46
CA THR A 23 -2.80 6.37 5.26
C THR A 23 -3.43 7.40 4.32
N GLN A 24 -4.66 7.80 4.62
CA GLN A 24 -5.37 8.81 3.86
C GLN A 24 -5.41 10.15 4.61
N LEU A 25 -5.62 11.22 3.85
CA LEU A 25 -5.95 12.52 4.42
C LEU A 25 -7.30 12.43 5.13
N GLU A 26 -7.38 12.92 6.34
CA GLU A 26 -8.63 12.94 7.09
C GLU A 26 -9.63 13.91 6.47
N ASN A 27 -10.93 13.64 6.58
CA ASN A 27 -12.01 14.45 6.04
C ASN A 27 -11.77 14.89 4.58
N ARG A 28 -11.24 13.98 3.78
CA ARG A 28 -10.80 14.20 2.39
C ARG A 28 -11.90 14.60 1.41
N GLY A 29 -13.17 14.32 1.74
CA GLY A 29 -14.38 14.75 1.01
C GLY A 29 -15.04 15.97 1.62
N PHE A 30 -14.44 16.61 2.65
CA PHE A 30 -14.87 17.87 3.25
C PHE A 30 -16.30 17.87 3.83
N GLU A 31 -16.78 16.73 4.30
CA GLU A 31 -18.14 16.61 4.85
C GLU A 31 -18.27 17.21 6.26
N SER A 32 -17.18 17.25 7.05
CA SER A 32 -17.15 17.78 8.41
C SER A 32 -16.51 19.16 8.47
N TRP A 33 -17.18 20.09 9.13
CA TRP A 33 -16.74 21.50 9.26
C TRP A 33 -16.72 21.93 10.71
N ALA A 34 -15.72 22.70 11.09
CA ALA A 34 -15.56 23.24 12.43
C ALA A 34 -15.16 24.73 12.37
N ASN A 35 -15.43 25.44 13.47
CA ASN A 35 -14.93 26.82 13.61
C ASN A 35 -13.50 26.80 14.13
N PHE A 36 -12.61 27.45 13.40
CA PHE A 36 -11.23 27.70 13.78
C PHE A 36 -10.91 29.19 13.68
N GLY A 37 -9.99 29.67 14.51
CA GLY A 37 -9.55 31.06 14.52
C GLY A 37 -10.24 31.91 15.61
N SER A 38 -9.99 33.20 15.59
CA SER A 38 -10.47 34.18 16.61
C SER A 38 -11.89 34.66 16.37
N SER A 39 -12.51 34.35 15.21
CA SER A 39 -13.85 34.81 14.84
C SER A 39 -14.84 33.65 14.88
N SER A 40 -15.95 33.82 15.57
CA SER A 40 -17.02 32.83 15.69
C SER A 40 -17.73 32.47 14.38
N ASN A 41 -17.47 33.22 13.31
CA ASN A 41 -18.16 33.06 12.00
C ASN A 41 -17.28 32.42 10.93
N THR A 42 -16.10 31.92 11.29
CA THR A 42 -15.17 31.31 10.33
C THR A 42 -15.21 29.80 10.46
N ASN A 43 -15.65 29.14 9.40
CA ASN A 43 -15.65 27.69 9.30
C ASN A 43 -14.45 27.23 8.47
N GLU A 44 -13.79 26.20 8.93
CA GLU A 44 -12.82 25.41 8.17
C GLU A 44 -13.24 23.95 8.18
N PRO A 45 -12.95 23.17 7.12
CA PRO A 45 -13.16 21.73 7.18
C PRO A 45 -12.28 21.13 8.28
N VAL A 46 -12.78 20.16 9.02
CA VAL A 46 -12.00 19.46 10.06
C VAL A 46 -10.75 18.87 9.42
N HIS A 47 -9.57 19.04 10.01
CA HIS A 47 -8.23 18.68 9.50
C HIS A 47 -7.74 19.45 8.27
N TRP A 48 -8.45 20.51 7.86
CA TRP A 48 -8.05 21.37 6.76
C TRP A 48 -8.10 22.83 7.17
N HIS A 49 -7.16 23.61 6.69
CA HIS A 49 -6.87 24.94 7.19
C HIS A 49 -6.73 25.96 6.08
N SER A 50 -6.98 27.21 6.44
CA SER A 50 -6.93 28.37 5.57
C SER A 50 -6.24 29.55 6.25
N GLY A 51 -6.41 30.74 5.69
CA GLY A 51 -5.98 31.98 6.32
C GLY A 51 -6.59 32.24 7.71
N MET A 52 -7.70 31.56 8.06
CA MET A 52 -8.40 31.80 9.33
C MET A 52 -7.71 31.17 10.54
N SER A 53 -6.98 30.09 10.35
CA SER A 53 -6.15 29.44 11.38
C SER A 53 -4.65 29.78 11.24
N ALA A 54 -4.34 30.74 10.36
CA ALA A 54 -2.96 31.14 10.08
C ALA A 54 -2.23 31.67 11.33
N SER A 55 -0.93 31.47 11.33
CA SER A 55 0.04 32.13 12.25
C SER A 55 0.71 33.32 11.54
N GLY A 56 1.59 33.99 12.27
CA GLY A 56 2.41 35.08 11.75
C GLY A 56 1.84 36.48 12.01
N THR A 57 2.69 37.50 11.82
CA THR A 57 2.43 38.89 12.20
C THR A 57 1.19 39.47 11.50
N PHE A 58 0.91 39.04 10.28
CA PHE A 58 -0.19 39.58 9.48
C PHE A 58 -1.43 38.66 9.43
N SER A 59 -1.46 37.59 10.21
CA SER A 59 -2.61 36.67 10.24
C SER A 59 -3.92 37.34 10.62
N GLY A 60 -3.89 38.34 11.51
CA GLY A 60 -5.05 39.12 11.94
C GLY A 60 -5.71 39.97 10.84
N PHE A 61 -5.05 40.21 9.71
CA PHE A 61 -5.61 40.91 8.55
C PHE A 61 -6.29 39.97 7.54
N LEU A 62 -6.11 38.67 7.69
CA LEU A 62 -6.77 37.69 6.84
C LEU A 62 -8.24 37.56 7.23
N SER A 63 -9.04 37.22 6.26
CA SER A 63 -10.47 37.00 6.43
C SER A 63 -10.90 35.75 5.71
N GLN A 64 -12.10 35.30 5.92
CA GLN A 64 -12.61 34.07 5.33
C GLN A 64 -12.47 34.07 3.81
N GLN A 65 -11.85 33.04 3.28
CA GLN A 65 -11.62 32.79 1.86
C GLN A 65 -12.00 31.36 1.48
N ILE A 66 -12.66 30.62 2.37
CA ILE A 66 -13.22 29.29 2.13
C ILE A 66 -14.61 29.21 2.78
N GLU A 67 -15.49 28.39 2.19
CA GLU A 67 -16.80 28.08 2.74
C GLU A 67 -17.25 26.67 2.30
N PRO A 68 -18.17 26.01 3.05
CA PRO A 68 -18.82 24.80 2.58
C PRO A 68 -19.71 25.07 1.40
N SER A 69 -19.69 24.21 0.39
CA SER A 69 -20.54 24.26 -0.78
C SER A 69 -21.30 22.96 -0.98
N ASN A 70 -22.53 23.03 -1.45
CA ASN A 70 -23.31 21.87 -1.88
C ASN A 70 -23.05 21.50 -3.37
N GLN A 71 -22.16 22.24 -4.04
CA GLN A 71 -21.73 21.93 -5.39
C GLN A 71 -20.61 20.89 -5.31
N VAL A 72 -20.94 19.61 -5.34
CA VAL A 72 -20.01 18.50 -5.28
C VAL A 72 -19.64 18.00 -6.66
N ARG A 73 -18.54 17.26 -6.77
CA ARG A 73 -18.14 16.63 -8.03
C ARG A 73 -19.17 15.59 -8.52
N PRO A 74 -19.26 15.32 -9.82
CA PRO A 74 -20.12 14.26 -10.35
C PRO A 74 -19.78 12.89 -9.75
N GLY A 75 -20.80 12.18 -9.29
CA GLY A 75 -20.64 10.85 -8.65
C GLY A 75 -19.99 10.88 -7.27
N SER A 76 -19.92 12.03 -6.60
CA SER A 76 -19.56 12.08 -5.18
C SER A 76 -20.61 11.32 -4.34
N SER A 77 -20.16 10.61 -3.32
CA SER A 77 -21.04 10.07 -2.28
C SER A 77 -21.29 11.08 -1.16
N GLY A 78 -20.54 12.18 -1.15
CA GLY A 78 -20.67 13.29 -0.22
C GLY A 78 -21.70 14.32 -0.65
N THR A 79 -21.94 15.30 0.22
CA THR A 79 -22.88 16.40 0.04
C THR A 79 -22.22 17.77 0.10
N LYS A 80 -20.93 17.80 0.44
CA LYS A 80 -20.14 19.00 0.64
C LYS A 80 -18.88 18.98 -0.22
N SER A 81 -18.42 20.16 -0.58
CA SER A 81 -17.09 20.47 -1.10
C SER A 81 -16.59 21.76 -0.47
N VAL A 82 -15.34 22.11 -0.72
CA VAL A 82 -14.80 23.44 -0.35
C VAL A 82 -14.98 24.37 -1.52
N LYS A 83 -15.61 25.53 -1.31
CA LYS A 83 -15.47 26.68 -2.19
C LYS A 83 -14.41 27.62 -1.60
N MET A 84 -13.46 28.06 -2.43
CA MET A 84 -12.38 28.95 -2.03
C MET A 84 -12.16 30.05 -3.05
N TRP A 85 -11.69 31.23 -2.59
CA TRP A 85 -11.51 32.40 -3.46
C TRP A 85 -10.36 33.29 -2.98
N PRO A 86 -9.68 34.03 -3.88
CA PRO A 86 -8.73 35.07 -3.52
C PRO A 86 -9.45 36.29 -2.97
N LYS A 87 -8.77 37.08 -2.14
CA LYS A 87 -9.30 38.31 -1.55
C LYS A 87 -8.26 39.41 -1.51
N SER A 88 -8.68 40.65 -1.72
CA SER A 88 -7.78 41.81 -1.50
C SER A 88 -7.61 42.06 -0.01
N VAL A 89 -6.36 42.07 0.43
CA VAL A 89 -5.96 42.42 1.78
C VAL A 89 -4.96 43.58 1.69
N MET A 90 -5.36 44.75 2.14
CA MET A 90 -4.53 45.98 2.10
C MET A 90 -3.97 46.26 0.68
N GLY A 91 -4.74 46.02 -0.36
CA GLY A 91 -4.32 46.27 -1.74
C GLY A 91 -3.52 45.13 -2.40
N VAL A 92 -3.23 44.08 -1.68
CA VAL A 92 -2.53 42.88 -2.19
C VAL A 92 -3.54 41.76 -2.35
N THR A 93 -3.47 40.99 -3.43
CA THR A 93 -4.29 39.79 -3.60
C THR A 93 -3.73 38.65 -2.74
N ALA A 94 -4.44 38.29 -1.67
CA ALA A 94 -4.19 37.07 -0.93
C ALA A 94 -4.89 35.92 -1.63
N ASN A 95 -4.14 34.86 -1.90
CA ASN A 95 -4.67 33.66 -2.56
C ASN A 95 -5.73 32.99 -1.69
N GLY A 96 -6.75 32.38 -2.31
CA GLY A 96 -7.47 31.30 -1.68
C GLY A 96 -6.49 30.16 -1.44
N ASN A 97 -6.46 29.66 -0.20
CA ASN A 97 -5.50 28.65 0.26
C ASN A 97 -6.23 27.61 1.11
N LEU A 98 -6.01 26.34 0.80
CA LEU A 98 -6.47 25.20 1.59
C LEU A 98 -5.30 24.24 1.77
N THR A 99 -5.02 23.86 3.02
CA THR A 99 -3.89 22.99 3.38
C THR A 99 -4.24 22.04 4.52
N CYS A 100 -3.63 20.86 4.56
CA CYS A 100 -3.67 19.98 5.74
C CYS A 100 -2.61 20.34 6.81
N GLY A 101 -1.77 21.35 6.54
CA GLY A 101 -0.86 21.95 7.51
C GLY A 101 -1.39 23.29 8.01
N ARG A 102 -0.49 24.23 8.33
CA ARG A 102 -0.81 25.57 8.79
C ARG A 102 -0.23 26.63 7.86
N MET A 103 -0.92 27.73 7.65
CA MET A 103 -0.41 28.87 6.92
C MET A 103 0.30 29.83 7.88
N ASN A 104 1.45 30.37 7.48
CA ASN A 104 2.10 31.51 8.11
C ASN A 104 1.97 32.76 7.24
N ALA A 105 1.39 33.81 7.78
CA ALA A 105 1.26 35.13 7.17
C ALA A 105 2.24 36.11 7.83
N GLY A 106 3.50 36.04 7.42
CA GLY A 106 4.59 36.80 8.02
C GLY A 106 4.99 38.06 7.25
N SER A 107 4.46 38.29 6.04
CA SER A 107 4.78 39.41 5.18
C SER A 107 3.55 39.99 4.48
N MET A 108 3.51 41.33 4.32
CA MET A 108 2.51 41.97 3.46
C MET A 108 2.80 41.81 1.98
N SER A 109 4.03 41.49 1.57
CA SER A 109 4.32 41.10 0.19
C SER A 109 3.81 39.71 -0.04
N ALA A 110 2.95 39.50 -1.04
CA ALA A 110 2.40 38.15 -1.37
C ALA A 110 3.51 37.13 -1.61
N SER A 111 4.61 37.51 -2.27
CA SER A 111 5.78 36.66 -2.56
C SER A 111 6.84 36.67 -1.46
N GLY A 112 6.56 37.27 -0.30
CA GLY A 112 7.52 37.31 0.81
C GLY A 112 7.82 35.92 1.37
N SER A 113 9.10 35.61 1.59
CA SER A 113 9.54 34.31 2.09
C SER A 113 9.04 33.94 3.49
N SER A 114 8.43 34.91 4.19
CA SER A 114 7.73 34.66 5.46
C SER A 114 6.28 34.24 5.29
N ASN A 115 5.76 34.13 4.06
CA ASN A 115 4.46 33.58 3.74
C ASN A 115 4.65 32.16 3.22
N TYR A 116 4.20 31.16 3.97
CA TYR A 116 4.34 29.74 3.61
C TYR A 116 3.27 28.89 4.26
N ASN A 117 3.06 27.69 3.72
CA ASN A 117 2.36 26.61 4.40
C ASN A 117 3.39 25.68 5.05
N TYR A 118 3.06 25.13 6.21
CA TYR A 118 3.98 24.27 6.96
C TYR A 118 3.27 23.21 7.79
N THR A 119 4.00 22.14 8.09
CA THR A 119 3.63 21.14 9.08
C THR A 119 4.06 21.64 10.45
N ASP A 120 3.14 21.77 11.39
CA ASP A 120 3.39 22.08 12.80
C ASP A 120 3.27 20.79 13.62
N ARG A 121 4.39 20.16 13.95
CA ARG A 121 4.40 18.90 14.71
C ARG A 121 3.98 19.07 16.17
N SER A 122 4.07 20.28 16.69
CA SER A 122 3.69 20.58 18.06
C SER A 122 2.15 20.64 18.26
N ASP A 123 1.40 20.76 17.16
CA ASP A 123 -0.05 20.84 17.17
C ASP A 123 -0.64 19.82 16.16
N SER A 124 -1.27 18.77 16.68
CA SER A 124 -1.83 17.67 15.86
C SER A 124 -2.91 18.12 14.88
N ARG A 125 -3.46 19.32 15.01
CA ARG A 125 -4.40 19.86 14.04
C ARG A 125 -3.73 20.21 12.70
N PHE A 126 -2.44 20.51 12.71
CA PHE A 126 -1.68 21.07 11.60
C PHE A 126 -0.60 20.12 11.08
N ASN A 127 -0.73 18.83 11.34
CA ASN A 127 0.14 17.82 10.79
C ASN A 127 -0.68 16.60 10.37
N THR A 128 -0.23 15.93 9.32
CA THR A 128 -0.83 14.73 8.80
C THR A 128 0.24 13.65 8.73
N PRO A 129 0.25 12.71 9.69
CA PRO A 129 1.22 11.62 9.70
C PRO A 129 1.02 10.68 8.50
N ILE A 130 2.13 10.25 7.92
CA ILE A 130 2.19 9.26 6.85
C ILE A 130 3.42 8.37 7.08
N ASN A 131 3.36 7.13 6.66
CA ASN A 131 4.46 6.17 6.86
C ASN A 131 5.05 5.62 5.55
N THR A 132 4.51 6.06 4.42
CA THR A 132 4.95 5.61 3.11
C THR A 132 4.61 6.65 2.05
N ILE A 133 5.31 6.59 0.92
CA ILE A 133 5.09 7.48 -0.22
C ILE A 133 3.90 6.95 -1.03
N PRO A 134 2.84 7.76 -1.28
CA PRO A 134 1.80 7.37 -2.23
C PRO A 134 2.35 7.31 -3.66
N ASP A 135 1.75 6.51 -4.52
CA ASP A 135 2.06 6.49 -5.95
C ASP A 135 1.57 7.76 -6.65
N SER A 136 0.39 8.23 -6.26
CA SER A 136 -0.16 9.48 -6.79
C SER A 136 -1.12 10.15 -5.82
N LEU A 137 -1.32 11.45 -6.05
CA LEU A 137 -2.36 12.27 -5.46
C LEU A 137 -3.47 12.47 -6.49
N THR A 138 -4.74 12.35 -6.10
CA THR A 138 -5.87 12.78 -6.91
C THR A 138 -6.71 13.80 -6.17
N VAL A 139 -7.22 14.79 -6.90
CA VAL A 139 -8.11 15.83 -6.37
C VAL A 139 -9.10 16.26 -7.46
N TRP A 140 -10.34 16.47 -7.10
CA TRP A 140 -11.32 17.06 -7.99
C TRP A 140 -11.39 18.55 -7.79
N VAL A 141 -11.35 19.28 -8.91
CA VAL A 141 -11.39 20.75 -8.93
C VAL A 141 -12.39 21.26 -9.95
N CYS A 142 -13.04 22.38 -9.61
CA CYS A 142 -13.80 23.20 -10.55
C CYS A 142 -13.29 24.63 -10.38
N PHE A 143 -12.36 25.06 -11.20
CA PHE A 143 -11.70 26.36 -11.11
C PHE A 143 -12.30 27.34 -12.11
N ARG A 144 -12.82 28.45 -11.60
CA ARG A 144 -13.40 29.53 -12.36
C ARG A 144 -12.53 30.78 -12.21
N CYS A 145 -11.97 31.25 -13.31
CA CYS A 145 -11.26 32.53 -13.35
C CYS A 145 -11.45 33.21 -14.69
N ALA A 146 -11.40 34.54 -14.66
CA ALA A 146 -11.56 35.38 -15.86
C ALA A 146 -10.40 35.24 -16.82
N SER A 147 -9.17 35.11 -16.30
CA SER A 147 -7.95 34.97 -17.10
C SER A 147 -7.79 33.55 -17.67
N ALA A 148 -7.53 33.45 -18.96
CA ALA A 148 -7.24 32.16 -19.60
C ALA A 148 -5.79 31.66 -19.31
N THR A 149 -4.90 32.54 -18.87
CA THR A 149 -3.47 32.28 -18.65
C THR A 149 -3.12 32.06 -17.18
N GLN A 150 -4.05 32.38 -16.26
CA GLN A 150 -3.83 32.17 -14.83
C GLN A 150 -3.87 30.69 -14.49
N ASN A 151 -2.90 30.28 -13.68
CA ASN A 151 -2.85 28.95 -13.11
C ASN A 151 -3.23 28.97 -11.63
N ALA A 152 -3.97 27.95 -11.22
CA ALA A 152 -4.03 27.45 -9.87
C ALA A 152 -2.97 26.35 -9.69
N ARG A 153 -2.67 25.98 -8.44
CA ARG A 153 -1.69 24.94 -8.13
C ARG A 153 -2.19 24.02 -7.03
N ALA A 154 -2.00 22.73 -7.23
CA ALA A 154 -2.10 21.72 -6.18
C ALA A 154 -0.72 21.08 -5.99
N ARG A 155 -0.27 20.97 -4.74
CA ARG A 155 1.03 20.36 -4.38
C ARG A 155 0.92 19.59 -3.08
N ALA A 156 1.53 18.40 -3.08
CA ALA A 156 1.77 17.60 -1.89
C ALA A 156 3.27 17.34 -1.74
N MET A 157 3.75 17.42 -0.51
CA MET A 157 5.12 17.12 -0.13
C MET A 157 5.10 16.05 0.96
N VAL A 158 5.78 14.91 0.72
CA VAL A 158 6.10 13.93 1.75
C VAL A 158 7.43 14.30 2.34
N HIS A 159 7.53 14.36 3.67
CA HIS A 159 8.74 14.76 4.36
C HIS A 159 9.01 13.95 5.63
N GLY A 160 10.24 14.00 6.11
CA GLY A 160 10.70 13.36 7.32
C GLY A 160 10.27 14.08 8.59
N ASP A 161 10.83 13.68 9.72
CA ASP A 161 10.50 14.20 11.04
C ASP A 161 11.07 15.60 11.26
N ALA A 162 10.32 16.63 10.86
CA ALA A 162 10.62 18.04 11.03
C ALA A 162 9.35 18.90 10.92
N ASP A 163 9.39 20.12 11.45
CA ASP A 163 8.47 21.19 11.07
C ASP A 163 8.87 21.66 9.68
N PHE A 164 8.17 21.15 8.67
CA PHE A 164 8.52 21.28 7.26
C PHE A 164 7.66 22.35 6.60
N ARG A 165 8.27 23.18 5.78
CA ARG A 165 7.58 24.25 5.07
C ARG A 165 7.95 24.35 3.61
N GLU A 166 7.01 24.79 2.80
CA GLU A 166 7.25 25.30 1.47
C GLU A 166 7.42 26.80 1.53
N VAL A 167 8.62 27.30 1.25
CA VAL A 167 8.87 28.72 1.04
C VAL A 167 8.58 29.09 -0.42
N ALA A 168 8.52 30.37 -0.73
CA ALA A 168 8.24 30.83 -2.09
C ALA A 168 9.13 30.17 -3.15
N ASN A 169 8.58 29.91 -4.34
CA ASN A 169 9.29 29.34 -5.50
C ASN A 169 9.70 27.85 -5.40
N GLY A 170 8.97 27.04 -4.63
CA GLY A 170 9.25 25.60 -4.53
C GLY A 170 10.52 25.26 -3.76
N THR A 171 11.01 26.18 -2.95
CA THR A 171 12.09 25.93 -2.00
C THR A 171 11.50 25.36 -0.72
N PHE A 172 12.14 24.35 -0.15
CA PHE A 172 11.68 23.64 1.05
C PHE A 172 12.66 23.84 2.21
N ASP A 173 12.12 23.88 3.43
CA ASP A 173 12.90 24.08 4.64
C ASP A 173 12.31 23.23 5.79
N PRO A 174 13.09 22.35 6.38
CA PRO A 174 14.47 21.97 6.03
C PRO A 174 14.53 21.10 4.77
N ALA A 175 15.39 21.43 3.81
CA ALA A 175 15.47 20.76 2.51
C ALA A 175 15.95 19.30 2.61
N ASP A 176 16.75 18.98 3.62
CA ASP A 176 17.23 17.61 3.90
C ASP A 176 16.14 16.66 4.39
N LYS A 177 14.94 17.17 4.71
CA LYS A 177 13.79 16.38 5.13
C LYS A 177 12.79 16.10 4.01
N LEU A 178 12.93 16.68 2.85
CA LEU A 178 12.08 16.33 1.71
C LEU A 178 12.29 14.86 1.33
N VAL A 179 11.18 14.15 1.10
CA VAL A 179 11.16 12.77 0.59
C VAL A 179 10.68 12.74 -0.86
N ALA A 180 9.46 13.23 -1.10
CA ALA A 180 8.83 13.18 -2.42
C ALA A 180 7.87 14.36 -2.62
N THR A 181 7.63 14.71 -3.89
CA THR A 181 6.65 15.73 -4.26
C THR A 181 5.69 15.26 -5.32
N ALA A 182 4.43 15.72 -5.24
CA ALA A 182 3.46 15.67 -6.32
C ALA A 182 2.96 17.10 -6.55
N SER A 183 3.13 17.65 -7.74
CA SER A 183 2.78 19.04 -8.03
C SER A 183 2.19 19.18 -9.42
N VAL A 184 1.09 19.93 -9.51
CA VAL A 184 0.45 20.27 -10.79
C VAL A 184 -0.04 21.70 -10.76
N SER A 185 0.23 22.42 -11.86
CA SER A 185 -0.40 23.70 -12.17
C SER A 185 -1.49 23.45 -13.19
N PHE A 186 -2.62 24.15 -13.04
CA PHE A 186 -3.76 23.94 -13.91
C PHE A 186 -4.52 25.25 -14.16
N HIS A 187 -5.02 25.38 -15.39
CA HIS A 187 -5.88 26.49 -15.80
C HIS A 187 -7.33 26.28 -15.37
N ARG A 188 -8.15 27.30 -15.60
CA ARG A 188 -9.61 27.20 -15.41
C ARG A 188 -10.17 25.93 -16.05
N THR A 189 -11.11 25.32 -15.36
CA THR A 189 -11.86 24.17 -15.87
C THR A 189 -13.13 24.70 -16.53
N SER A 190 -13.15 24.80 -17.87
CA SER A 190 -14.31 25.24 -18.60
C SER A 190 -14.46 24.47 -19.91
N GLU A 191 -15.70 24.28 -20.33
CA GLU A 191 -16.01 23.78 -21.67
C GLU A 191 -15.86 24.90 -22.72
N ALA A 192 -15.89 24.53 -23.99
CA ALA A 192 -15.81 25.47 -25.08
C ALA A 192 -16.99 26.49 -25.08
N ASN A 193 -18.12 26.14 -24.49
CA ASN A 193 -19.29 27.02 -24.31
C ASN A 193 -19.18 27.98 -23.11
N GLY A 194 -18.07 27.94 -22.38
CA GLY A 194 -17.81 28.76 -21.20
C GLY A 194 -18.33 28.18 -19.88
N ASN A 195 -19.01 27.04 -19.87
CA ASN A 195 -19.42 26.39 -18.62
C ASN A 195 -18.22 25.82 -17.89
N TYR A 196 -18.18 26.02 -16.57
CA TYR A 196 -17.17 25.44 -15.71
C TYR A 196 -17.55 24.01 -15.28
N ILE A 197 -16.61 23.10 -15.42
CA ILE A 197 -16.81 21.68 -15.13
C ILE A 197 -15.83 21.19 -14.08
N TRP A 198 -16.23 20.15 -13.39
CA TRP A 198 -15.32 19.42 -12.51
C TRP A 198 -14.29 18.62 -13.33
N ARG A 199 -13.02 18.72 -12.93
CA ARG A 199 -11.93 17.95 -13.49
C ARG A 199 -11.22 17.19 -12.37
N ARG A 200 -10.96 15.91 -12.61
CA ARG A 200 -10.08 15.13 -11.75
C ARG A 200 -8.65 15.35 -12.18
N LEU A 201 -7.82 15.83 -11.26
CA LEU A 201 -6.37 15.88 -11.41
C LEU A 201 -5.80 14.59 -10.83
N SER A 202 -4.77 14.04 -11.49
CA SER A 202 -4.02 12.88 -11.00
C SER A 202 -2.53 13.19 -11.17
N VAL A 203 -1.80 13.19 -10.07
CA VAL A 203 -0.43 13.69 -10.02
C VAL A 203 0.45 12.63 -9.37
N PRO A 204 1.40 12.02 -10.09
CA PRO A 204 2.31 11.06 -9.50
C PRO A 204 3.24 11.73 -8.50
N PHE A 205 3.60 11.01 -7.44
CA PHE A 205 4.70 11.40 -6.56
C PHE A 205 6.04 11.06 -7.22
N VAL A 206 6.95 12.01 -7.15
CA VAL A 206 8.34 11.83 -7.56
C VAL A 206 9.20 11.90 -6.30
N GLN A 207 9.94 10.84 -6.04
CA GLN A 207 10.91 10.80 -4.96
C GLN A 207 12.15 11.61 -5.37
N ASN A 208 12.15 12.89 -5.03
CA ASN A 208 13.15 13.87 -5.44
C ASN A 208 13.87 14.54 -4.26
N GLY A 209 13.57 14.09 -3.04
CA GLY A 209 14.25 14.57 -1.84
C GLY A 209 15.36 13.63 -1.36
N PRO A 210 16.28 14.12 -0.52
CA PRO A 210 17.36 13.33 0.05
C PRO A 210 16.94 12.43 1.22
N CYS A 211 15.74 12.65 1.79
CA CYS A 211 15.24 11.89 2.95
C CYS A 211 14.55 10.61 2.48
N ASN A 212 14.82 9.49 3.17
CA ASN A 212 14.22 8.19 2.88
C ASN A 212 13.23 7.72 3.98
N ASP A 213 12.90 8.60 4.93
CA ASP A 213 12.04 8.30 6.07
C ASP A 213 10.76 9.15 6.00
N PRO A 214 9.70 8.69 5.30
CA PRO A 214 8.43 9.42 5.21
C PRO A 214 7.73 9.43 6.57
N ARG A 215 7.41 10.61 7.08
CA ARG A 215 6.73 10.79 8.37
C ARG A 215 5.47 11.61 8.29
N TYR A 216 5.44 12.61 7.41
CA TYR A 216 4.33 13.53 7.28
C TYR A 216 4.08 13.87 5.81
N ILE A 217 2.85 14.30 5.53
CA ILE A 217 2.48 14.88 4.25
C ILE A 217 1.92 16.29 4.47
N LEU A 218 2.39 17.23 3.67
CA LEU A 218 1.87 18.59 3.59
C LEU A 218 1.23 18.76 2.22
N PHE A 219 -0.10 18.83 2.16
CA PHE A 219 -0.84 19.16 0.94
C PHE A 219 -1.30 20.61 0.99
N THR A 220 -1.20 21.29 -0.14
CA THR A 220 -1.69 22.66 -0.33
C THR A 220 -2.30 22.81 -1.72
N ILE A 221 -3.46 23.47 -1.80
CA ILE A 221 -4.05 23.92 -3.06
C ILE A 221 -4.35 25.41 -2.96
N THR A 222 -4.00 26.14 -4.03
CA THR A 222 -4.15 27.59 -4.10
C THR A 222 -4.84 28.02 -5.40
N THR A 223 -5.63 29.11 -5.33
CA THR A 223 -6.29 29.68 -6.51
C THR A 223 -5.31 30.32 -7.50
N ASN A 224 -4.09 30.57 -7.07
CA ASN A 224 -3.03 31.19 -7.87
C ASN A 224 -1.72 30.42 -7.67
N GLU A 225 -1.05 30.06 -8.76
CA GLU A 225 0.28 29.48 -8.73
C GLU A 225 1.33 30.49 -8.24
N ILE A 226 1.25 31.72 -8.75
CA ILE A 226 2.12 32.83 -8.37
C ILE A 226 1.44 33.66 -7.28
N PRO A 227 2.05 33.81 -6.09
CA PRO A 227 1.48 34.60 -5.02
C PRO A 227 1.24 36.06 -5.43
N GLY A 228 0.05 36.58 -5.16
CA GLY A 228 -0.34 37.95 -5.46
C GLY A 228 -0.99 38.15 -6.83
N GLU A 229 -0.98 37.15 -7.70
CA GLU A 229 -1.70 37.16 -8.96
C GLU A 229 -3.17 36.73 -8.79
N GLY A 230 -3.94 36.84 -9.86
CA GLY A 230 -5.34 36.47 -9.91
C GLY A 230 -6.32 37.57 -9.56
N GLY A 231 -7.58 37.31 -9.86
CA GLY A 231 -8.68 38.26 -9.68
C GLY A 231 -9.52 37.92 -8.45
N THR A 232 -9.99 38.92 -7.73
CA THR A 232 -10.89 38.74 -6.57
C THR A 232 -12.26 38.17 -6.94
N SER A 233 -12.57 38.07 -8.24
CA SER A 233 -13.77 37.41 -8.77
C SER A 233 -13.56 35.91 -9.08
N ASP A 234 -12.33 35.41 -8.95
CA ASP A 234 -12.04 34.01 -9.19
C ASP A 234 -12.56 33.18 -8.03
N ASP A 235 -12.95 31.94 -8.30
CA ASP A 235 -13.26 30.96 -7.27
C ASP A 235 -12.92 29.54 -7.73
N MET A 236 -12.72 28.66 -6.74
CA MET A 236 -12.43 27.25 -6.98
C MET A 236 -13.24 26.39 -6.02
N TYR A 237 -13.78 25.31 -6.54
CA TYR A 237 -14.36 24.23 -5.75
C TYR A 237 -13.39 23.08 -5.72
N VAL A 238 -13.21 22.49 -4.55
CA VAL A 238 -12.30 21.34 -4.30
C VAL A 238 -13.08 20.25 -3.63
N ASP A 239 -12.92 19.02 -4.11
CA ASP A 239 -13.59 17.85 -3.58
C ASP A 239 -12.69 16.61 -3.68
N ASP A 240 -12.92 15.63 -2.82
CA ASP A 240 -12.30 14.30 -2.84
C ASP A 240 -10.79 14.29 -3.12
N VAL A 241 -10.01 14.70 -2.12
CA VAL A 241 -8.54 14.61 -2.15
C VAL A 241 -8.12 13.21 -1.70
N LEU A 242 -7.50 12.43 -2.58
CA LEU A 242 -7.14 11.05 -2.31
C LEU A 242 -5.66 10.77 -2.56
N LEU A 243 -5.06 10.02 -1.67
CA LEU A 243 -3.75 9.41 -1.88
C LEU A 243 -3.94 8.00 -2.45
N ILE A 244 -3.31 7.72 -3.58
CA ILE A 244 -3.41 6.43 -4.26
C ILE A 244 -2.15 5.62 -3.95
N TYR A 245 -2.37 4.39 -3.54
CA TYR A 245 -1.33 3.41 -3.28
C TYR A 245 -1.64 2.17 -4.11
N ASN A 246 -0.66 1.63 -4.81
CA ASN A 246 -0.78 0.44 -5.64
C ASN A 246 0.15 -0.66 -5.09
N PRO A 247 -0.23 -1.32 -3.99
CA PRO A 247 0.61 -2.38 -3.44
C PRO A 247 0.66 -3.56 -4.41
N SER A 248 1.82 -4.21 -4.48
CA SER A 248 2.01 -5.42 -5.26
C SER A 248 2.88 -6.42 -4.51
N ILE A 249 2.70 -7.71 -4.84
CA ILE A 249 3.59 -8.78 -4.43
C ILE A 249 4.07 -9.51 -5.68
N ASN A 250 5.39 -9.65 -5.82
CA ASN A 250 6.02 -10.40 -6.90
C ASN A 250 6.82 -11.54 -6.30
N MET A 251 6.64 -12.73 -6.85
CA MET A 251 7.42 -13.91 -6.48
C MET A 251 8.71 -13.95 -7.31
N GLY A 252 9.85 -14.18 -6.66
CA GLY A 252 11.12 -14.41 -7.33
C GLY A 252 11.22 -15.83 -7.88
N ALA A 253 12.25 -16.08 -8.67
CA ALA A 253 12.51 -17.39 -9.23
C ALA A 253 12.81 -18.42 -8.15
N LEU A 254 12.29 -19.62 -8.33
CA LEU A 254 12.65 -20.79 -7.54
C LEU A 254 14.03 -21.33 -8.01
N ASP A 255 14.71 -22.04 -7.13
CA ASP A 255 16.05 -22.59 -7.40
C ASP A 255 16.01 -23.78 -8.37
N LYS A 256 14.89 -24.47 -8.48
CA LYS A 256 14.69 -25.63 -9.37
C LYS A 256 13.21 -25.84 -9.70
N ASP A 257 12.94 -26.75 -10.62
CA ASP A 257 11.60 -27.11 -11.12
C ASP A 257 11.13 -28.50 -10.65
N HIS A 258 11.92 -29.19 -9.82
CA HIS A 258 11.57 -30.50 -9.27
C HIS A 258 11.92 -30.58 -7.78
N TYR A 259 11.00 -31.11 -7.00
CA TYR A 259 11.12 -31.27 -5.55
C TYR A 259 10.64 -32.62 -5.09
N GLN A 260 11.18 -33.09 -3.98
CA GLN A 260 10.66 -34.27 -3.27
C GLN A 260 9.66 -33.85 -2.18
N MET A 261 8.72 -34.73 -1.88
CA MET A 261 7.89 -34.56 -0.69
C MET A 261 8.77 -34.46 0.57
N GLY A 262 8.47 -33.50 1.44
CA GLY A 262 9.27 -33.20 2.63
C GLY A 262 10.52 -32.36 2.39
N GLU A 263 10.83 -32.01 1.14
CA GLU A 263 11.95 -31.16 0.79
C GLU A 263 11.67 -29.71 1.11
N SER A 264 12.68 -29.00 1.61
CA SER A 264 12.61 -27.58 1.88
C SER A 264 12.94 -26.76 0.63
N LEU A 265 12.22 -25.65 0.42
CA LEU A 265 12.49 -24.67 -0.62
C LEU A 265 12.41 -23.26 -0.05
N ASN A 266 13.08 -22.35 -0.73
CA ASN A 266 13.11 -20.94 -0.38
C ASN A 266 12.44 -20.14 -1.48
N ILE A 267 11.45 -19.33 -1.13
CA ILE A 267 10.64 -18.55 -2.07
C ILE A 267 10.97 -17.06 -1.87
N PRO A 268 11.81 -16.48 -2.74
CA PRO A 268 12.07 -15.05 -2.68
C PRO A 268 10.83 -14.25 -3.09
N PHE A 269 10.65 -13.07 -2.52
CA PHE A 269 9.56 -12.17 -2.91
C PHE A 269 9.93 -10.70 -2.73
N THR A 270 9.29 -9.85 -3.54
CA THR A 270 9.30 -8.41 -3.37
C THR A 270 7.89 -7.92 -3.06
N LEU A 271 7.80 -7.04 -2.06
CA LEU A 271 6.62 -6.27 -1.73
C LEU A 271 6.88 -4.82 -2.17
N GLU A 272 5.98 -4.28 -2.98
CA GLU A 272 6.02 -2.89 -3.42
C GLU A 272 4.78 -2.16 -2.90
N GLY A 273 4.89 -0.83 -2.76
CA GLY A 273 3.83 -0.02 -2.20
C GLY A 273 3.70 -0.17 -0.69
N SER A 274 2.61 0.36 -0.18
CA SER A 274 2.36 0.50 1.26
C SER A 274 1.63 -0.69 1.82
N MET A 275 2.26 -1.43 2.69
CA MET A 275 1.58 -2.43 3.53
C MET A 275 0.94 -1.75 4.74
N SER A 276 -0.13 -2.35 5.29
CA SER A 276 -0.81 -1.79 6.46
C SER A 276 0.15 -1.62 7.64
N PRO A 277 0.24 -0.43 8.23
CA PRO A 277 1.09 -0.22 9.40
C PRO A 277 0.51 -0.92 10.63
N GLU A 278 1.37 -1.61 11.37
CA GLU A 278 1.02 -2.35 12.60
C GLU A 278 0.38 -1.45 13.68
N ASN A 279 0.70 -0.17 13.68
CA ASN A 279 0.30 0.80 14.72
C ASN A 279 -1.09 1.42 14.53
N LEU A 280 -1.82 1.08 13.45
CA LEU A 280 -3.19 1.55 13.21
C LEU A 280 -4.26 0.54 13.63
N GLY A 281 -3.92 -0.45 14.44
CA GLY A 281 -4.87 -1.47 14.93
C GLY A 281 -5.27 -2.51 13.87
N ALA A 282 -4.67 -2.48 12.69
CA ALA A 282 -4.82 -3.54 11.70
C ALA A 282 -3.90 -4.72 12.06
N ALA A 283 -4.34 -5.94 11.78
CA ALA A 283 -3.48 -7.11 11.91
C ALA A 283 -2.25 -6.96 10.98
N ALA A 284 -1.09 -7.41 11.45
CA ALA A 284 0.13 -7.40 10.66
C ALA A 284 -0.06 -8.18 9.35
N ASN A 285 0.55 -7.69 8.27
CA ASN A 285 0.51 -8.39 6.99
C ASN A 285 1.25 -9.73 7.06
N GLN A 286 0.67 -10.76 6.47
CA GLN A 286 1.30 -12.07 6.29
C GLN A 286 1.47 -12.34 4.79
N VAL A 287 2.65 -12.85 4.42
CA VAL A 287 2.92 -13.43 3.12
C VAL A 287 2.79 -14.94 3.27
N ILE A 288 1.91 -15.55 2.47
CA ILE A 288 1.54 -16.96 2.53
C ILE A 288 1.90 -17.60 1.20
N ALA A 289 2.67 -18.69 1.21
CA ALA A 289 2.92 -19.51 0.03
C ALA A 289 1.82 -20.55 -0.15
N GLN A 290 1.26 -20.60 -1.34
CA GLN A 290 0.23 -21.54 -1.75
C GLN A 290 0.72 -22.44 -2.88
N LEU A 291 0.51 -23.74 -2.72
CA LEU A 291 0.73 -24.76 -3.74
C LEU A 291 -0.61 -25.09 -4.43
N SER A 292 -0.61 -25.17 -5.74
CA SER A 292 -1.73 -25.65 -6.54
C SER A 292 -1.94 -27.15 -6.37
N ASN A 293 -2.95 -27.71 -7.01
CA ASN A 293 -3.00 -29.17 -7.27
C ASN A 293 -2.04 -29.55 -8.42
N ALA A 294 -1.92 -30.87 -8.71
CA ALA A 294 -1.05 -31.41 -9.75
C ALA A 294 -1.37 -30.94 -11.19
N ASN A 295 -2.49 -30.25 -11.39
CA ASN A 295 -2.89 -29.66 -12.67
C ASN A 295 -2.76 -28.13 -12.71
N GLY A 296 -2.04 -27.54 -11.78
CA GLY A 296 -1.81 -26.09 -11.71
C GLY A 296 -2.98 -25.27 -11.16
N SER A 297 -4.05 -25.90 -10.66
CA SER A 297 -5.23 -25.20 -10.19
C SER A 297 -5.10 -24.78 -8.72
N PHE A 298 -5.40 -23.50 -8.44
CA PHE A 298 -5.49 -22.94 -7.11
C PHE A 298 -6.93 -22.86 -6.57
N SER A 299 -7.86 -23.68 -7.06
CA SER A 299 -9.24 -23.72 -6.54
C SER A 299 -9.30 -24.14 -5.07
N ASN A 300 -8.41 -25.03 -4.64
CA ASN A 300 -8.23 -25.47 -3.27
C ASN A 300 -6.72 -25.53 -2.98
N PRO A 301 -6.07 -24.39 -2.78
CA PRO A 301 -4.61 -24.34 -2.64
C PRO A 301 -4.19 -24.93 -1.29
N ILE A 302 -3.04 -25.58 -1.28
CA ILE A 302 -2.39 -26.05 -0.05
C ILE A 302 -1.47 -24.95 0.45
N GLU A 303 -1.63 -24.53 1.71
CA GLU A 303 -0.69 -23.60 2.34
C GLU A 303 0.62 -24.32 2.65
N LEU A 304 1.73 -23.82 2.08
CA LEU A 304 3.07 -24.33 2.35
C LEU A 304 3.67 -23.71 3.62
N GLY A 305 3.33 -22.46 3.93
CA GLY A 305 3.81 -21.71 5.08
C GLY A 305 3.55 -20.23 4.95
N ARG A 306 3.88 -19.49 6.00
CA ARG A 306 3.67 -18.03 6.08
C ARG A 306 4.74 -17.30 6.86
N ILE A 307 4.92 -16.02 6.58
CA ILE A 307 5.75 -15.11 7.34
C ILE A 307 4.99 -13.79 7.58
N THR A 308 5.11 -13.23 8.78
CA THR A 308 4.57 -11.90 9.10
C THR A 308 5.62 -10.86 8.74
N THR A 309 5.33 -10.02 7.73
CA THR A 309 6.26 -9.00 7.26
C THR A 309 5.56 -7.93 6.42
N ASN A 310 6.11 -6.71 6.47
CA ASN A 310 5.78 -5.60 5.57
C ASN A 310 6.94 -5.29 4.59
N SER A 311 7.97 -6.13 4.57
CA SER A 311 9.17 -5.92 3.75
C SER A 311 9.40 -7.09 2.80
N SER A 312 10.04 -6.81 1.67
CA SER A 312 10.56 -7.84 0.76
C SER A 312 11.50 -8.79 1.48
N GLY A 313 11.57 -10.03 1.03
CA GLY A 313 12.38 -11.04 1.69
C GLY A 313 12.27 -12.41 1.04
N SER A 314 12.29 -13.43 1.87
CA SER A 314 12.24 -14.83 1.44
C SER A 314 11.47 -15.67 2.46
N LEU A 315 10.67 -16.60 1.98
CA LEU A 315 9.88 -17.51 2.79
C LEU A 315 10.38 -18.94 2.61
N SER A 316 10.91 -19.53 3.70
CA SER A 316 11.34 -20.93 3.71
C SER A 316 10.16 -21.82 4.07
N VAL A 317 9.85 -22.79 3.22
CA VAL A 317 8.73 -23.71 3.36
C VAL A 317 9.17 -25.14 2.99
N CYS A 318 8.31 -26.13 3.27
CA CYS A 318 8.54 -27.52 2.89
C CYS A 318 7.41 -27.99 1.96
N ILE A 319 7.73 -28.81 0.96
CA ILE A 319 6.74 -29.54 0.17
C ILE A 319 6.04 -30.54 1.11
N PRO A 320 4.70 -30.53 1.20
CA PRO A 320 3.97 -31.42 2.09
C PRO A 320 4.18 -32.91 1.73
N THR A 321 4.20 -33.75 2.75
CA THR A 321 4.10 -35.19 2.56
C THR A 321 2.63 -35.60 2.44
N GLY A 322 2.32 -36.59 1.60
CA GLY A 322 0.95 -37.10 1.46
C GLY A 322 0.08 -36.35 0.44
N ILE A 323 0.71 -35.58 -0.44
CA ILE A 323 0.09 -35.08 -1.67
C ILE A 323 0.34 -36.05 -2.84
N ASP A 324 -0.38 -35.89 -3.93
CA ASP A 324 -0.15 -36.69 -5.13
C ASP A 324 1.19 -36.36 -5.79
N VAL A 325 1.85 -37.33 -6.40
CA VAL A 325 2.97 -37.09 -7.31
C VAL A 325 2.44 -36.49 -8.62
N GLY A 326 3.18 -35.54 -9.21
CA GLY A 326 2.70 -34.91 -10.45
C GLY A 326 3.67 -33.90 -11.00
N ASN A 327 3.45 -33.44 -12.24
CA ASN A 327 4.36 -32.57 -12.99
C ASN A 327 3.73 -31.24 -13.39
N GLY A 328 2.62 -30.85 -12.80
CA GLY A 328 1.93 -29.60 -13.14
C GLY A 328 1.62 -28.72 -11.94
N TYR A 329 2.34 -28.90 -10.84
CA TYR A 329 2.19 -28.05 -9.67
C TYR A 329 2.68 -26.62 -9.93
N ARG A 330 2.03 -25.67 -9.28
CA ARG A 330 2.40 -24.24 -9.29
C ARG A 330 2.46 -23.70 -7.88
N ILE A 331 3.28 -22.68 -7.67
CA ILE A 331 3.35 -21.95 -6.41
C ILE A 331 3.01 -20.49 -6.68
N ARG A 332 2.22 -19.89 -5.80
CA ARG A 332 1.97 -18.46 -5.76
C ARG A 332 2.06 -17.93 -4.34
N LEU A 333 2.18 -16.63 -4.21
CA LEU A 333 2.14 -15.94 -2.93
C LEU A 333 0.84 -15.13 -2.81
N VAL A 334 0.28 -15.10 -1.59
CA VAL A 334 -0.84 -14.22 -1.26
C VAL A 334 -0.52 -13.44 0.00
N THR A 335 -1.12 -12.28 0.16
CA THR A 335 -0.97 -11.46 1.37
C THR A 335 -2.32 -11.29 2.07
N THR A 336 -2.29 -10.99 3.37
CA THR A 336 -3.51 -10.83 4.18
C THR A 336 -3.91 -9.37 4.36
N ASN A 337 -2.95 -8.50 4.50
CA ASN A 337 -3.19 -7.11 4.82
C ASN A 337 -2.23 -6.22 3.98
N TYR A 338 -2.54 -5.97 2.83
CA TYR A 338 -3.68 -6.00 1.95
C TYR A 338 -3.79 -7.30 1.15
N PRO A 339 -5.00 -7.82 0.87
CA PRO A 339 -5.14 -9.01 0.06
C PRO A 339 -4.61 -8.78 -1.36
N MET A 340 -3.51 -9.42 -1.69
CA MET A 340 -2.90 -9.44 -3.02
C MET A 340 -2.57 -10.88 -3.39
N ILE A 341 -2.45 -11.13 -4.67
CA ILE A 341 -2.06 -12.42 -5.22
C ILE A 341 -0.94 -12.14 -6.23
N SER A 342 0.19 -12.82 -6.08
CA SER A 342 1.26 -12.76 -7.08
C SER A 342 0.87 -13.54 -8.35
N GLU A 343 1.56 -13.29 -9.45
CA GLU A 343 1.68 -14.30 -10.50
C GLU A 343 2.25 -15.59 -9.88
N ASP A 344 2.00 -16.72 -10.49
CA ASP A 344 2.60 -17.97 -10.05
C ASP A 344 4.08 -18.08 -10.52
N ASN A 345 4.75 -19.18 -10.18
CA ASN A 345 6.16 -19.39 -10.54
C ASN A 345 6.44 -19.54 -12.05
N GLY A 346 5.43 -19.44 -12.92
CA GLY A 346 5.56 -19.40 -14.37
C GLY A 346 5.95 -20.72 -15.05
N ILE A 347 6.33 -21.75 -14.30
CA ILE A 347 6.75 -23.07 -14.81
C ILE A 347 6.07 -24.17 -14.03
N ASP A 348 5.82 -25.32 -14.69
CA ASP A 348 5.31 -26.51 -14.04
C ASP A 348 6.38 -27.13 -13.13
N LEU A 349 5.98 -27.42 -11.90
CA LEU A 349 6.83 -28.06 -10.92
C LEU A 349 6.52 -29.56 -10.87
N SER A 350 7.57 -30.38 -10.89
CA SER A 350 7.50 -31.81 -10.66
C SER A 350 7.65 -32.10 -9.17
N ILE A 351 6.64 -32.74 -8.57
CA ILE A 351 6.71 -33.24 -7.19
C ILE A 351 6.72 -34.75 -7.24
N ILE A 352 7.79 -35.34 -6.71
CA ILE A 352 8.00 -36.78 -6.64
C ILE A 352 7.93 -37.25 -5.18
N ALA A 353 7.66 -38.56 -5.00
CA ALA A 353 7.69 -39.16 -3.67
C ALA A 353 9.06 -38.92 -3.01
N SER A 354 9.06 -38.74 -1.70
CA SER A 354 10.33 -38.71 -0.94
C SER A 354 11.02 -40.06 -1.18
N ASN A 355 12.23 -40.00 -1.72
CA ASN A 355 13.05 -41.20 -1.82
C ASN A 355 13.44 -41.61 -0.37
N THR A 356 12.62 -42.52 0.15
CA THR A 356 13.09 -43.37 1.24
C THR A 356 13.90 -44.53 0.65
N GLU A 357 14.66 -44.25 -0.43
CA GLU A 357 15.60 -45.24 -0.95
C GLU A 357 16.69 -45.47 0.11
N ILE A 358 16.57 -46.62 0.71
CA ILE A 358 17.69 -47.24 1.34
C ILE A 358 18.57 -47.74 0.17
N ALA A 359 19.69 -47.04 -0.04
CA ALA A 359 20.59 -47.35 -1.14
C ALA A 359 21.00 -48.83 -1.04
N GLU A 360 20.63 -49.67 -2.02
CA GLU A 360 21.08 -51.03 -2.18
C GLU A 360 22.62 -51.14 -2.33
N ASN A 361 23.30 -50.03 -2.55
CA ASN A 361 24.72 -50.00 -2.92
C ASN A 361 25.72 -49.96 -1.73
N ASP A 362 25.27 -49.86 -0.49
CA ASP A 362 26.19 -49.78 0.67
C ASP A 362 26.59 -51.20 1.23
N PHE A 363 26.12 -52.26 0.61
CA PHE A 363 26.39 -53.62 1.11
C PHE A 363 27.68 -54.26 0.58
N ASN A 364 28.46 -53.55 -0.25
CA ASN A 364 29.69 -54.10 -0.85
C ASN A 364 31.00 -53.89 -0.06
N GLU A 365 30.99 -53.23 1.06
CA GLU A 365 32.13 -53.22 1.94
C GLU A 365 31.98 -54.30 3.03
N ALA A 366 33.04 -55.08 3.26
CA ALA A 366 33.13 -56.22 4.16
C ALA A 366 32.41 -56.03 5.52
N ILE A 367 31.10 -56.36 5.56
CA ILE A 367 30.30 -56.33 6.78
C ILE A 367 30.40 -57.72 7.42
N LEU A 368 31.06 -57.78 8.57
CA LEU A 368 31.10 -58.97 9.41
C LEU A 368 29.88 -58.99 10.32
N GLY A 369 29.00 -60.01 10.15
CA GLY A 369 27.88 -60.30 11.04
C GLY A 369 26.65 -59.40 10.85
N VAL A 370 25.89 -59.61 9.78
CA VAL A 370 24.58 -58.98 9.60
C VAL A 370 23.50 -59.82 10.27
N GLU A 371 22.78 -59.28 11.21
CA GLU A 371 21.56 -59.85 11.77
C GLU A 371 20.36 -59.16 11.20
N MET A 372 19.41 -59.94 10.69
CA MET A 372 18.18 -59.41 10.05
C MET A 372 16.97 -59.74 10.90
N PHE A 373 16.07 -58.78 10.98
CA PHE A 373 14.81 -58.90 11.74
C PHE A 373 13.61 -58.47 10.89
N ASP A 374 12.50 -59.17 11.06
CA ASP A 374 11.19 -58.71 10.54
C ASP A 374 10.64 -57.54 11.40
N LEU A 375 9.53 -56.93 10.96
CA LEU A 375 8.92 -55.79 11.70
C LEU A 375 8.35 -56.19 13.07
N SER A 376 8.22 -57.46 13.37
CA SER A 376 7.83 -57.99 14.69
C SER A 376 9.04 -58.14 15.65
N GLY A 377 10.27 -57.84 15.16
CA GLY A 377 11.51 -57.99 15.92
C GLY A 377 12.06 -59.45 15.96
N ARG A 378 11.49 -60.37 15.16
CA ARG A 378 11.98 -61.74 15.06
C ARG A 378 13.18 -61.80 14.11
N GLN A 379 14.27 -62.44 14.54
CA GLN A 379 15.45 -62.65 13.70
C GLN A 379 15.11 -63.56 12.52
N VAL A 380 15.52 -63.18 11.33
CA VAL A 380 15.33 -63.97 10.09
C VAL A 380 16.70 -64.44 9.62
N VAL A 381 16.84 -65.74 9.47
CA VAL A 381 18.13 -66.42 9.26
C VAL A 381 18.32 -66.93 7.83
N ASP A 382 17.40 -66.63 6.91
CA ASP A 382 17.44 -67.20 5.57
C ASP A 382 17.90 -66.21 4.48
N ASN A 383 18.73 -66.70 3.56
CA ASN A 383 19.19 -65.95 2.39
C ASN A 383 18.05 -65.71 1.34
N ASN A 384 16.87 -66.23 1.57
CA ASN A 384 15.72 -66.12 0.68
C ASN A 384 14.56 -65.42 1.37
N LEU A 385 14.77 -64.12 1.66
CA LEU A 385 13.72 -63.27 2.26
C LEU A 385 12.55 -63.09 1.29
N ALA A 386 11.35 -63.25 1.77
CA ALA A 386 10.13 -62.88 1.00
C ALA A 386 10.11 -61.36 0.80
N PRO A 387 9.40 -60.86 -0.28
CA PRO A 387 9.19 -59.44 -0.41
C PRO A 387 8.59 -58.83 0.86
N GLY A 388 9.18 -57.78 1.34
CA GLY A 388 8.75 -57.15 2.62
C GLY A 388 9.79 -56.20 3.22
N ILE A 389 9.40 -55.59 4.34
CA ILE A 389 10.26 -54.66 5.06
C ILE A 389 10.99 -55.38 6.20
N TYR A 390 12.29 -55.17 6.27
CA TYR A 390 13.17 -55.79 7.23
C TYR A 390 14.05 -54.74 7.91
N VAL A 391 14.62 -55.12 9.06
CA VAL A 391 15.60 -54.31 9.79
C VAL A 391 16.91 -55.07 9.86
N ALA A 392 17.97 -54.52 9.32
CA ALA A 392 19.33 -55.06 9.42
C ALA A 392 20.11 -54.43 10.54
N ARG A 393 20.69 -55.22 11.41
CA ARG A 393 21.68 -54.81 12.41
C ARG A 393 23.04 -55.35 12.00
N TYR A 394 24.02 -54.51 11.82
CA TYR A 394 25.36 -54.86 11.43
C TYR A 394 26.41 -54.10 12.22
N ARG A 395 27.57 -54.69 12.34
CA ARG A 395 28.69 -54.11 13.08
C ARG A 395 29.60 -53.33 12.14
N LYS A 396 29.83 -52.02 12.47
CA LYS A 396 30.79 -51.16 11.78
C LYS A 396 31.86 -50.72 12.83
N GLY A 397 33.01 -51.37 12.79
CA GLY A 397 34.03 -51.19 13.81
C GLY A 397 33.54 -51.66 15.21
N ASN A 398 33.61 -50.79 16.21
CA ASN A 398 33.15 -51.09 17.61
C ASN A 398 31.66 -50.76 17.83
N ASN A 399 30.94 -50.17 16.82
CA ASN A 399 29.56 -49.74 16.97
C ASN A 399 28.60 -50.63 16.18
N PHE A 400 27.36 -50.79 16.68
CA PHE A 400 26.28 -51.39 15.93
C PHE A 400 25.51 -50.28 15.19
N THR A 401 25.19 -50.57 13.93
CA THR A 401 24.30 -49.72 13.11
C THR A 401 23.06 -50.54 12.76
N VAL A 402 21.90 -49.86 12.77
CA VAL A 402 20.62 -50.45 12.43
C VAL A 402 20.07 -49.73 11.22
N ARG A 403 19.68 -50.47 10.18
CA ARG A 403 18.99 -49.92 8.97
C ARG A 403 17.76 -50.74 8.59
N LYS A 404 16.78 -50.04 8.11
CA LYS A 404 15.56 -50.63 7.55
C LYS A 404 15.70 -50.75 6.01
N PHE A 405 15.29 -51.85 5.42
CA PHE A 405 15.33 -52.05 3.97
C PHE A 405 14.09 -52.77 3.48
N LEU A 406 13.75 -52.57 2.20
CA LEU A 406 12.66 -53.20 1.49
C LEU A 406 13.23 -54.29 0.58
N LYS A 407 12.76 -55.52 0.74
CA LYS A 407 13.00 -56.61 -0.20
C LYS A 407 11.85 -56.60 -1.21
N GLN A 408 12.16 -56.40 -2.47
CA GLN A 408 11.20 -56.53 -3.58
C GLN A 408 11.05 -57.99 -4.04
#